data_0db7703be5739779caf8735a51a04f4f
#
_entry.id   0db7703be5739779caf8735a51a04f4f
#
_cell.length_a   1.000
_cell.length_b   1.000
_cell.length_c   1.000
_cell.angle_alpha   90.00
_cell.angle_beta   90.00
_cell.angle_gamma   90.00
#
_symmetry.space_group_name_H-M   'P 1'
#
loop_
_entity.id
_entity.type
_entity.pdbx_description
1 polymer ?
#
loop_
_entity_poly.entity_id
_entity_poly.type
_entity_poly.pdbx_seq_one_letter_code
_entity_poly.pdbx_strand_id
1 'polypeptide(L)'
;MVLCNGALLAGLNETFYSFIHTFESNSNTIVLASFLLIGALIYLIEKSGGIDGFTEVMLKKRALIKSKRGANLFTWLLGIIIFTSGSLSCMVTGSISRPFNDALKVPHEKSAFIIHATSTPWCVLFPLSGWLAAMTGYLTSGGVAEGEAISVLLKSIPLNFYCILAVFGTLAVC
;
A
#
# COMPACT_ATOMS: atom_id res chain seq x y z
N MET A 1 13.79 -24.54 -4.08
CA MET A 1 13.72 -25.96 -4.49
C MET A 1 14.19 -26.18 -5.92
N VAL A 2 13.68 -25.49 -6.89
CA VAL A 2 14.09 -25.65 -8.31
C VAL A 2 15.59 -25.35 -8.50
N LEU A 3 16.10 -24.30 -7.89
CA LEU A 3 17.52 -23.90 -7.96
C LEU A 3 18.48 -24.88 -7.22
N CYS A 4 17.97 -25.72 -6.33
CA CYS A 4 18.74 -26.69 -5.56
C CYS A 4 18.54 -28.14 -6.05
N ASN A 5 18.23 -28.33 -7.33
CA ASN A 5 18.01 -29.65 -7.96
C ASN A 5 17.04 -30.58 -7.18
N GLY A 6 16.06 -30.02 -6.50
CA GLY A 6 15.06 -30.75 -5.74
C GLY A 6 15.50 -31.20 -4.35
N ALA A 7 16.71 -30.91 -3.90
CA ALA A 7 17.19 -31.26 -2.57
C ALA A 7 16.52 -30.39 -1.49
N LEU A 8 15.66 -30.98 -0.68
CA LEU A 8 14.83 -30.27 0.30
C LEU A 8 15.68 -29.59 1.39
N LEU A 9 16.70 -30.28 1.90
CA LEU A 9 17.61 -29.75 2.92
C LEU A 9 18.45 -28.59 2.39
N ALA A 10 18.96 -28.68 1.15
CA ALA A 10 19.71 -27.60 0.53
C ALA A 10 18.79 -26.39 0.28
N GLY A 11 17.54 -26.61 -0.16
CA GLY A 11 16.57 -25.53 -0.35
C GLY A 11 16.20 -24.82 0.95
N LEU A 12 16.05 -25.53 2.06
CA LEU A 12 15.81 -24.95 3.38
C LEU A 12 17.03 -24.15 3.86
N ASN A 13 18.23 -24.69 3.70
CA ASN A 13 19.45 -24.01 4.09
C ASN A 13 19.63 -22.68 3.32
N GLU A 14 19.45 -22.71 2.00
CA GLU A 14 19.48 -21.50 1.16
C GLU A 14 18.41 -20.49 1.54
N THR A 15 17.23 -20.93 1.95
CA THR A 15 16.17 -20.05 2.43
C THR A 15 16.57 -19.34 3.72
N PHE A 16 17.17 -20.07 4.68
CA PHE A 16 17.69 -19.47 5.92
C PHE A 16 18.86 -18.51 5.65
N TYR A 17 19.77 -18.86 4.77
CA TYR A 17 20.85 -17.98 4.35
C TYR A 17 20.31 -16.70 3.70
N SER A 18 19.39 -16.80 2.77
CA SER A 18 18.75 -15.64 2.13
C SER A 18 18.02 -14.76 3.14
N PHE A 19 17.39 -15.36 4.15
CA PHE A 19 16.74 -14.59 5.23
C PHE A 19 17.76 -13.79 6.05
N ILE A 20 18.88 -14.42 6.45
CA ILE A 20 19.96 -13.74 7.18
C ILE A 20 20.58 -12.63 6.34
N HIS A 21 20.91 -12.89 5.08
CA HIS A 21 21.46 -11.91 4.15
C HIS A 21 20.54 -10.72 3.88
N THR A 22 19.23 -10.89 4.07
CA THR A 22 18.28 -9.76 3.97
C THR A 22 18.59 -8.67 5.00
N PHE A 23 19.08 -9.04 6.18
CA PHE A 23 19.45 -8.08 7.25
C PHE A 23 20.86 -7.50 7.08
N GLU A 24 21.71 -8.10 6.27
CA GLU A 24 23.03 -7.55 5.95
C GLU A 24 22.94 -6.36 4.97
N SER A 25 21.87 -6.29 4.20
CA SER A 25 21.62 -5.16 3.31
C SER A 25 21.11 -3.96 4.09
N ASN A 26 21.89 -2.87 4.06
CA ASN A 26 21.54 -1.61 4.73
C ASN A 26 20.18 -1.07 4.28
N SER A 27 19.86 -1.16 3.00
CA SER A 27 18.57 -0.74 2.44
C SER A 27 17.40 -1.55 3.00
N ASN A 28 17.51 -2.87 3.07
CA ASN A 28 16.47 -3.74 3.60
C ASN A 28 16.24 -3.50 5.10
N THR A 29 17.32 -3.33 5.85
CA THR A 29 17.27 -3.05 7.29
C THR A 29 16.60 -1.70 7.58
N ILE A 30 16.91 -0.65 6.80
CA ILE A 30 16.25 0.66 6.90
C ILE A 30 14.76 0.54 6.59
N VAL A 31 14.37 -0.20 5.55
CA VAL A 31 12.97 -0.42 5.20
C VAL A 31 12.22 -1.12 6.33
N LEU A 32 12.77 -2.20 6.89
CA LEU A 32 12.17 -2.93 8.01
C LEU A 32 12.03 -2.05 9.26
N ALA A 33 13.08 -1.31 9.63
CA ALA A 33 13.06 -0.38 10.74
C ALA A 33 12.01 0.73 10.52
N SER A 34 11.91 1.26 9.30
CA SER A 34 10.90 2.27 8.96
C SER A 34 9.48 1.75 9.12
N PHE A 35 9.19 0.52 8.68
CA PHE A 35 7.86 -0.09 8.87
C PHE A 35 7.51 -0.25 10.35
N LEU A 36 8.46 -0.66 11.19
CA LEU A 36 8.25 -0.80 12.64
C LEU A 36 7.96 0.57 13.28
N LEU A 37 8.75 1.59 12.94
CA LEU A 37 8.58 2.95 13.48
C LEU A 37 7.24 3.57 13.04
N ILE A 38 6.87 3.41 11.78
CA ILE A 38 5.58 3.91 11.25
C ILE A 38 4.42 3.18 11.92
N GLY A 39 4.52 1.86 12.08
CA GLY A 39 3.51 1.08 12.80
C GLY A 39 3.34 1.53 14.25
N ALA A 40 4.44 1.78 14.96
CA ALA A 40 4.42 2.33 16.31
C ALA A 40 3.81 3.73 16.37
N LEU A 41 4.13 4.60 15.41
CA LEU A 41 3.57 5.94 15.31
C LEU A 41 2.04 5.90 15.09
N ILE A 42 1.56 5.07 14.17
CA ILE A 42 0.13 4.88 13.92
C ILE A 42 -0.58 4.40 15.19
N TYR A 43 0.00 3.41 15.88
CA TYR A 43 -0.54 2.91 17.14
C TYR A 43 -0.61 4.00 18.22
N LEU A 44 0.41 4.84 18.34
CA LEU A 44 0.42 5.96 19.30
C LEU A 44 -0.66 6.99 18.96
N ILE A 45 -0.86 7.33 17.69
CA ILE A 45 -1.90 8.25 17.24
C ILE A 45 -3.30 7.66 17.53
N GLU A 46 -3.50 6.37 17.28
CA GLU A 46 -4.74 5.68 17.62
C GLU A 46 -4.98 5.67 19.13
N LYS A 47 -3.97 5.28 19.90
CA LYS A 47 -4.03 5.21 21.36
C LYS A 47 -4.23 6.57 22.05
N SER A 48 -3.73 7.64 21.46
CA SER A 48 -3.91 9.02 21.96
C SER A 48 -5.32 9.59 21.67
N GLY A 49 -6.19 8.84 20.98
CA GLY A 49 -7.51 9.32 20.55
C GLY A 49 -7.45 10.31 19.39
N GLY A 50 -6.30 10.44 18.73
CA GLY A 50 -6.14 11.37 17.59
C GLY A 50 -7.05 11.03 16.43
N ILE A 51 -7.24 9.74 16.15
CA ILE A 51 -8.14 9.27 15.08
C ILE A 51 -9.60 9.51 15.46
N ASP A 52 -9.98 9.25 16.72
CA ASP A 52 -11.34 9.47 17.21
C ASP A 52 -11.69 10.96 17.22
N GLY A 53 -10.78 11.82 17.70
CA GLY A 53 -10.95 13.27 17.65
C GLY A 53 -11.09 13.83 16.25
N PHE A 54 -10.26 13.35 15.32
CA PHE A 54 -10.38 13.70 13.90
C PHE A 54 -11.74 13.26 13.32
N THR A 55 -12.16 12.05 13.64
CA THR A 55 -13.45 11.49 13.20
C THR A 55 -14.62 12.30 13.74
N GLU A 56 -14.58 12.65 15.03
CA GLU A 56 -15.62 13.47 15.67
C GLU A 56 -15.74 14.85 15.03
N VAL A 57 -14.62 15.50 14.76
CA VAL A 57 -14.60 16.81 14.07
C VAL A 57 -15.18 16.70 12.67
N MET A 58 -14.81 15.66 11.92
CA MET A 58 -15.29 15.44 10.54
C MET A 58 -16.78 15.09 10.50
N LEU A 59 -17.28 14.28 11.42
CA LEU A 59 -18.70 13.93 11.51
C LEU A 59 -19.54 15.12 12.02
N LYS A 60 -19.07 15.85 13.04
CA LYS A 60 -19.77 17.02 13.62
C LYS A 60 -19.87 18.19 12.66
N LYS A 61 -18.82 18.48 11.89
CA LYS A 61 -18.82 19.59 10.93
C LYS A 61 -19.76 19.39 9.73
N ARG A 62 -20.52 18.28 9.70
CA ARG A 62 -21.54 17.96 8.65
C ARG A 62 -21.01 18.07 7.20
N ALA A 63 -19.71 18.17 7.00
CA ALA A 63 -19.23 18.71 5.73
C ALA A 63 -19.08 17.66 4.62
N LEU A 64 -18.69 16.41 4.91
CA LEU A 64 -18.30 15.50 3.81
C LEU A 64 -18.91 14.10 3.87
N ILE A 65 -19.22 13.53 5.05
CA ILE A 65 -19.59 12.12 5.16
C ILE A 65 -20.96 11.96 5.85
N LYS A 66 -22.03 12.02 5.05
CA LYS A 66 -23.41 11.86 5.55
C LYS A 66 -24.05 10.51 5.20
N SER A 67 -23.42 9.72 4.34
CA SER A 67 -23.98 8.48 3.81
C SER A 67 -22.92 7.40 3.70
N LYS A 68 -23.38 6.15 3.60
CA LYS A 68 -22.49 5.00 3.34
C LYS A 68 -21.64 5.20 2.09
N ARG A 69 -22.21 5.78 1.03
CA ARG A 69 -21.47 6.11 -0.20
C ARG A 69 -20.40 7.16 0.04
N GLY A 70 -20.70 8.18 0.85
CA GLY A 70 -19.72 9.20 1.22
C GLY A 70 -18.53 8.62 2.00
N ALA A 71 -18.78 7.67 2.92
CA ALA A 71 -17.73 6.98 3.65
C ALA A 71 -16.84 6.13 2.73
N ASN A 72 -17.46 5.39 1.81
CA ASN A 72 -16.74 4.59 0.82
C ASN A 72 -15.88 5.47 -0.10
N LEU A 73 -16.44 6.56 -0.61
CA LEU A 73 -15.73 7.51 -1.46
C LEU A 73 -14.58 8.19 -0.71
N PHE A 74 -14.76 8.53 0.56
CA PHE A 74 -13.71 9.06 1.41
C PHE A 74 -12.58 8.05 1.62
N THR A 75 -12.93 6.78 1.90
CA THR A 75 -11.96 5.68 2.01
C THR A 75 -11.16 5.51 0.71
N TRP A 76 -11.84 5.53 -0.43
CA TRP A 76 -11.23 5.47 -1.75
C TRP A 76 -10.27 6.64 -2.00
N LEU A 77 -10.70 7.86 -1.68
CA LEU A 77 -9.88 9.07 -1.84
C LEU A 77 -8.63 9.05 -0.96
N LEU A 78 -8.74 8.57 0.29
CA LEU A 78 -7.60 8.38 1.18
C LEU A 78 -6.59 7.39 0.58
N GLY A 79 -7.06 6.29 0.01
CA GLY A 79 -6.21 5.31 -0.67
C GLY A 79 -5.43 5.89 -1.86
N ILE A 80 -5.99 6.89 -2.53
CA ILE A 80 -5.30 7.62 -3.61
C ILE A 80 -4.27 8.62 -3.08
N ILE A 81 -4.61 9.37 -2.02
CA ILE A 81 -3.71 10.38 -1.44
C ILE A 81 -2.45 9.73 -0.86
N ILE A 82 -2.58 8.55 -0.27
CA ILE A 82 -1.47 7.84 0.36
C ILE A 82 -0.86 6.86 -0.66
N PHE A 83 0.02 7.35 -1.52
CA PHE A 83 0.59 6.59 -2.64
C PHE A 83 2.00 6.04 -2.41
N THR A 84 2.60 6.26 -1.26
CA THR A 84 4.02 5.96 -1.00
C THR A 84 4.34 4.47 -1.05
N SER A 85 3.51 3.64 -0.41
CA SER A 85 3.64 2.18 -0.34
C SER A 85 2.27 1.55 -0.21
N GLY A 86 2.00 0.47 -0.94
CA GLY A 86 0.71 -0.22 -0.89
C GLY A 86 0.34 -0.70 0.51
N SER A 87 1.27 -1.33 1.22
CA SER A 87 1.04 -1.82 2.58
C SER A 87 0.77 -0.68 3.57
N LEU A 88 1.60 0.38 3.52
CA LEU A 88 1.43 1.56 4.36
C LEU A 88 0.11 2.27 4.06
N SER A 89 -0.21 2.45 2.79
CA SER A 89 -1.47 3.04 2.36
C SER A 89 -2.67 2.27 2.90
N CYS A 90 -2.66 0.93 2.82
CA CYS A 90 -3.73 0.09 3.37
C CYS A 90 -3.86 0.25 4.89
N MET A 91 -2.76 0.25 5.63
CA MET A 91 -2.78 0.40 7.10
C MET A 91 -3.32 1.76 7.53
N VAL A 92 -2.79 2.84 6.96
CA VAL A 92 -3.19 4.21 7.31
C VAL A 92 -4.62 4.49 6.89
N THR A 93 -4.99 4.13 5.65
CA THR A 93 -6.37 4.30 5.16
C THR A 93 -7.35 3.49 5.99
N GLY A 94 -6.98 2.25 6.37
CA GLY A 94 -7.79 1.38 7.22
C GLY A 94 -8.03 1.99 8.60
N SER A 95 -6.97 2.44 9.28
CA SER A 95 -7.06 3.07 10.60
C SER A 95 -7.90 4.34 10.58
N ILE A 96 -7.71 5.21 9.59
CA ILE A 96 -8.47 6.48 9.49
C ILE A 96 -9.92 6.25 9.07
N SER A 97 -10.19 5.33 8.15
CA SER A 97 -11.56 5.13 7.62
C SER A 97 -12.45 4.28 8.52
N ARG A 98 -11.87 3.41 9.36
CA ARG A 98 -12.60 2.48 10.22
C ARG A 98 -13.66 3.16 11.09
N PRO A 99 -13.37 4.22 11.89
CA PRO A 99 -14.37 4.86 12.73
C PRO A 99 -15.55 5.43 11.94
N PHE A 100 -15.30 5.97 10.72
CA PHE A 100 -16.36 6.47 9.84
C PHE A 100 -17.24 5.35 9.31
N ASN A 101 -16.62 4.26 8.89
CA ASN A 101 -17.30 3.10 8.36
C ASN A 101 -18.15 2.42 9.43
N ASP A 102 -17.67 2.34 10.67
CA ASP A 102 -18.38 1.79 11.82
C ASP A 102 -19.58 2.67 12.19
N ALA A 103 -19.39 3.99 12.28
CA ALA A 103 -20.45 4.95 12.60
C ALA A 103 -21.59 4.93 11.57
N LEU A 104 -21.27 4.69 10.31
CA LEU A 104 -22.25 4.63 9.20
C LEU A 104 -22.71 3.21 8.86
N LYS A 105 -22.29 2.21 9.66
CA LYS A 105 -22.63 0.79 9.48
C LYS A 105 -22.31 0.30 8.06
N VAL A 106 -21.11 0.62 7.57
CA VAL A 106 -20.57 0.06 6.34
C VAL A 106 -19.96 -1.32 6.67
N PRO A 107 -20.25 -2.39 5.90
CA PRO A 107 -19.67 -3.70 6.13
C PRO A 107 -18.13 -3.64 6.05
N HIS A 108 -17.44 -4.31 6.99
CA HIS A 108 -15.98 -4.32 7.04
C HIS A 108 -15.37 -4.95 5.79
N GLU A 109 -16.01 -5.97 5.23
CA GLU A 109 -15.60 -6.64 4.00
C GLU A 109 -15.58 -5.68 2.82
N LYS A 110 -16.60 -4.83 2.71
CA LYS A 110 -16.67 -3.80 1.67
C LYS A 110 -15.58 -2.76 1.85
N SER A 111 -15.35 -2.31 3.07
CA SER A 111 -14.28 -1.36 3.40
C SER A 111 -12.91 -1.94 3.07
N ALA A 112 -12.64 -3.17 3.47
CA ALA A 112 -11.39 -3.87 3.19
C ALA A 112 -11.14 -4.04 1.69
N PHE A 113 -12.19 -4.38 0.92
CA PHE A 113 -12.11 -4.47 -0.53
C PHE A 113 -11.75 -3.11 -1.15
N ILE A 114 -12.44 -2.03 -0.76
CA ILE A 114 -12.17 -0.68 -1.29
C ILE A 114 -10.74 -0.26 -0.98
N ILE A 115 -10.27 -0.46 0.25
CA ILE A 115 -8.92 -0.11 0.68
C ILE A 115 -7.88 -0.86 -0.17
N HIS A 116 -8.00 -2.17 -0.23
CA HIS A 116 -7.00 -3.01 -0.91
C HIS A 116 -6.99 -2.81 -2.42
N ALA A 117 -8.17 -2.77 -3.04
CA ALA A 117 -8.32 -2.60 -4.48
C ALA A 117 -8.01 -1.19 -4.99
N THR A 118 -7.88 -0.20 -4.09
CA THR A 118 -7.47 1.17 -4.44
C THR A 118 -6.02 1.41 -4.10
N SER A 119 -5.60 1.19 -2.86
CA SER A 119 -4.28 1.59 -2.35
C SER A 119 -3.14 0.90 -3.08
N THR A 120 -3.20 -0.42 -3.23
CA THR A 120 -2.12 -1.17 -3.86
C THR A 120 -1.99 -0.89 -5.36
N PRO A 121 -3.06 -0.96 -6.17
CA PRO A 121 -2.97 -0.65 -7.59
C PRO A 121 -2.57 0.80 -7.85
N TRP A 122 -3.04 1.74 -7.02
CA TRP A 122 -2.68 3.16 -7.17
C TRP A 122 -1.19 3.41 -6.94
N CYS A 123 -0.59 2.74 -5.94
CA CYS A 123 0.86 2.84 -5.71
C CYS A 123 1.69 2.35 -6.90
N VAL A 124 1.19 1.38 -7.66
CA VAL A 124 1.87 0.90 -8.88
C VAL A 124 1.71 1.89 -10.04
N LEU A 125 0.56 2.55 -10.16
CA LEU A 125 0.30 3.55 -11.21
C LEU A 125 1.04 4.86 -10.95
N PHE A 126 1.31 5.20 -9.69
CA PHE A 126 1.89 6.49 -9.34
C PHE A 126 3.42 6.49 -9.49
N PRO A 127 3.98 7.38 -10.33
CA PRO A 127 5.39 7.33 -10.71
C PRO A 127 6.38 7.72 -9.60
N LEU A 128 5.91 8.27 -8.48
CA LEU A 128 6.74 8.63 -7.32
C LEU A 128 6.61 7.60 -6.16
N SER A 129 6.18 6.39 -6.47
CA SER A 129 6.03 5.33 -5.47
C SER A 129 7.32 4.51 -5.28
N GLY A 130 7.44 3.84 -4.16
CA GLY A 130 8.53 2.89 -3.90
C GLY A 130 8.58 1.74 -4.92
N TRP A 131 7.46 1.41 -5.58
CA TRP A 131 7.41 0.42 -6.65
C TRP A 131 8.20 0.84 -7.88
N LEU A 132 8.13 2.10 -8.30
CA LEU A 132 8.90 2.59 -9.43
C LEU A 132 10.41 2.46 -9.16
N ALA A 133 10.85 2.82 -7.95
CA ALA A 133 12.24 2.71 -7.56
C ALA A 133 12.72 1.24 -7.59
N ALA A 134 11.93 0.30 -7.05
CA ALA A 134 12.25 -1.12 -7.07
C ALA A 134 12.32 -1.67 -8.50
N MET A 135 11.33 -1.35 -9.35
CA MET A 135 11.28 -1.80 -10.74
C MET A 135 12.43 -1.21 -11.58
N THR A 136 12.81 0.05 -11.34
CA THR A 136 13.99 0.66 -11.95
C THR A 136 15.24 -0.14 -11.60
N GLY A 137 15.42 -0.52 -10.33
CA GLY A 137 16.52 -1.35 -9.88
C GLY A 137 16.56 -2.72 -10.57
N TYR A 138 15.42 -3.36 -10.78
CA TYR A 138 15.36 -4.64 -11.51
C TYR A 138 15.70 -4.48 -12.99
N LEU A 139 15.22 -3.42 -13.65
CA LEU A 139 15.54 -3.16 -15.05
C LEU A 139 17.02 -2.85 -15.26
N THR A 140 17.63 -2.07 -14.38
CA THR A 140 19.07 -1.78 -14.43
C THR A 140 19.90 -3.02 -14.16
N SER A 141 19.50 -3.87 -13.23
CA SER A 141 20.14 -5.17 -13.00
C SER A 141 19.99 -6.10 -14.20
N GLY A 142 18.94 -5.95 -14.98
CA GLY A 142 18.69 -6.66 -16.25
C GLY A 142 19.45 -6.09 -17.45
N GLY A 143 20.27 -5.04 -17.27
CA GLY A 143 21.12 -4.45 -18.32
C GLY A 143 20.52 -3.24 -19.04
N VAL A 144 19.40 -2.70 -18.56
CA VAL A 144 18.81 -1.44 -19.08
C VAL A 144 19.56 -0.26 -18.46
N ALA A 145 19.94 0.74 -19.26
CA ALA A 145 20.58 1.96 -18.74
C ALA A 145 19.64 2.71 -17.78
N GLU A 146 20.17 3.27 -16.69
CA GLU A 146 19.34 3.93 -15.64
C GLU A 146 18.42 5.01 -16.20
N GLY A 147 18.90 5.82 -17.14
CA GLY A 147 18.09 6.87 -17.78
C GLY A 147 16.96 6.36 -18.65
N GLU A 148 17.10 5.17 -19.23
CA GLU A 148 16.09 4.53 -20.06
C GLU A 148 15.08 3.76 -19.22
N ALA A 149 15.50 3.15 -18.11
CA ALA A 149 14.66 2.33 -17.22
C ALA A 149 13.43 3.10 -16.74
N ILE A 150 13.59 4.35 -16.30
CA ILE A 150 12.49 5.22 -15.87
C ILE A 150 11.54 5.51 -17.03
N SER A 151 12.09 5.80 -18.23
CA SER A 151 11.27 6.09 -19.41
C SER A 151 10.44 4.87 -19.85
N VAL A 152 11.03 3.67 -19.82
CA VAL A 152 10.33 2.40 -20.10
C VAL A 152 9.20 2.17 -19.12
N LEU A 153 9.44 2.37 -17.84
CA LEU A 153 8.43 2.19 -16.79
C LEU A 153 7.27 3.19 -16.94
N LEU A 154 7.56 4.47 -17.17
CA LEU A 154 6.52 5.48 -17.40
C LEU A 154 5.65 5.15 -18.61
N LYS A 155 6.25 4.65 -19.69
CA LYS A 155 5.51 4.19 -20.88
C LYS A 155 4.70 2.92 -20.62
N SER A 156 5.04 2.11 -19.64
CA SER A 156 4.30 0.90 -19.28
C SER A 156 3.07 1.17 -18.40
N ILE A 157 3.00 2.31 -17.71
CA ILE A 157 1.87 2.66 -16.83
C ILE A 157 0.51 2.57 -17.54
N PRO A 158 0.30 3.14 -18.74
CA PRO A 158 -0.97 3.04 -19.44
C PRO A 158 -1.36 1.62 -19.86
N LEU A 159 -0.39 0.71 -19.96
CA LEU A 159 -0.60 -0.69 -20.30
C LEU A 159 -0.95 -1.55 -19.07
N ASN A 160 -0.92 -0.98 -17.87
CA ASN A 160 -1.28 -1.69 -16.64
C ASN A 160 -2.81 -1.68 -16.44
N PHE A 161 -3.51 -2.43 -17.31
CA PHE A 161 -4.98 -2.50 -17.32
C PHE A 161 -5.56 -2.94 -15.99
N TYR A 162 -4.91 -3.88 -15.29
CA TYR A 162 -5.39 -4.35 -14.00
C TYR A 162 -5.49 -3.21 -12.98
N CYS A 163 -4.42 -2.45 -12.81
CA CYS A 163 -4.40 -1.37 -11.83
C CYS A 163 -5.40 -0.26 -12.18
N ILE A 164 -5.52 0.07 -13.45
CA ILE A 164 -6.48 1.08 -13.93
C ILE A 164 -7.91 0.60 -13.66
N LEU A 165 -8.25 -0.63 -14.08
CA LEU A 165 -9.59 -1.19 -13.87
C LEU A 165 -9.91 -1.38 -12.38
N ALA A 166 -8.94 -1.77 -11.55
CA ALA A 166 -9.14 -1.93 -10.12
C ALA A 166 -9.51 -0.60 -9.46
N VAL A 167 -8.75 0.47 -9.72
CA VAL A 167 -9.00 1.79 -9.12
C VAL A 167 -10.35 2.37 -9.57
N PHE A 168 -10.63 2.37 -10.88
CA PHE A 168 -11.89 2.92 -11.40
C PHE A 168 -13.08 2.00 -11.13
N GLY A 169 -12.88 0.67 -11.18
CA GLY A 169 -13.93 -0.30 -10.82
C GLY A 169 -14.32 -0.19 -9.34
N THR A 170 -13.35 0.05 -8.46
CA THR A 170 -13.62 0.29 -7.04
C THR A 170 -14.44 1.57 -6.83
N LEU A 171 -14.16 2.63 -7.60
CA LEU A 171 -14.96 3.86 -7.56
C LEU A 171 -16.43 3.59 -7.93
N ALA A 172 -16.69 2.71 -8.89
CA ALA A 172 -18.05 2.34 -9.28
C ALA A 172 -18.79 1.54 -8.17
N VAL A 173 -18.06 0.85 -7.29
CA VAL A 173 -18.62 0.10 -6.15
C VAL A 173 -18.88 1.00 -4.94
N CYS A 174 -18.28 2.19 -4.84
CA CYS A 174 -18.49 3.14 -3.76
C CYS A 174 -19.88 3.77 -3.80
#